data_73c96a786bacfeb92cb4de759ff3de8c
#
_entry.id   73c96a786bacfeb92cb4de759ff3de8c
#
_cell.length_a   1.000
_cell.length_b   1.000
_cell.length_c   1.000
_cell.angle_alpha   90.00
_cell.angle_beta   90.00
_cell.angle_gamma   90.00
#
_symmetry.space_group_name_H-M   'P 1'
#
loop_
_entity.id
_entity.type
_entity.pdbx_description
1 polymer ?
#
loop_
_entity_poly.entity_id
_entity_poly.type
_entity_poly.pdbx_seq_one_letter_code
_entity_poly.pdbx_strand_id
1 'polypeptide(L)'
;MTKAKSVFRFAFAYFCCSLPGVVPAQEMGEWRTLRGLGGVYLIVEDEKTGRFNVADGLTGDQLRQDTEEKLRSAKISVIKTQEEWLKTSGTPYLHININYYLTSARKYSGSIELVLEQEVVMVRDNSIKLQARTWGVKIDEFEVDNLQKVRGELGKLLQQFIEDYRNANNSASINQRPNKSCS
;
A
#
# COMPACT_ATOMS: atom_id res chain seq x y z
N MET A 1 -51.16 38.39 -47.52
CA MET A 1 -49.68 38.43 -47.68
C MET A 1 -49.07 37.86 -46.44
N THR A 2 -48.73 36.60 -46.47
CA THR A 2 -48.19 35.85 -45.31
C THR A 2 -46.80 35.31 -45.69
N LYS A 3 -45.74 35.85 -45.06
CA LYS A 3 -44.34 35.43 -45.30
C LYS A 3 -44.02 34.19 -44.47
N ALA A 4 -43.73 33.10 -45.14
CA ALA A 4 -43.19 31.88 -44.54
C ALA A 4 -41.74 32.11 -44.13
N LYS A 5 -41.42 31.86 -42.85
CA LYS A 5 -40.03 31.80 -42.33
C LYS A 5 -39.54 30.38 -42.46
N SER A 6 -38.56 30.18 -43.34
CA SER A 6 -37.79 28.94 -43.47
C SER A 6 -36.85 28.78 -42.27
N VAL A 7 -37.01 27.68 -41.52
CA VAL A 7 -36.12 27.31 -40.42
C VAL A 7 -35.10 26.30 -40.97
N PHE A 8 -33.89 26.78 -41.17
CA PHE A 8 -32.76 25.95 -41.59
C PHE A 8 -32.24 25.19 -40.35
N ARG A 9 -32.52 23.89 -40.26
CA ARG A 9 -31.95 23.00 -39.27
C ARG A 9 -30.58 22.54 -39.74
N PHE A 10 -29.51 23.07 -39.12
CA PHE A 10 -28.18 22.52 -39.24
C PHE A 10 -28.10 21.23 -38.42
N ALA A 11 -28.02 20.10 -39.12
CA ALA A 11 -27.65 18.82 -38.53
C ALA A 11 -26.13 18.82 -38.33
N PHE A 12 -25.69 18.99 -37.09
CA PHE A 12 -24.28 18.78 -36.69
C PHE A 12 -24.08 17.27 -36.64
N ALA A 13 -23.47 16.69 -37.65
CA ALA A 13 -22.98 15.34 -37.63
C ALA A 13 -21.73 15.30 -36.72
N TYR A 14 -21.86 14.75 -35.49
CA TYR A 14 -20.73 14.42 -34.64
C TYR A 14 -19.95 13.28 -35.30
N PHE A 15 -18.87 13.66 -35.98
CA PHE A 15 -17.87 12.70 -36.46
C PHE A 15 -17.01 12.30 -35.24
N CYS A 16 -17.40 11.20 -34.61
CA CYS A 16 -16.65 10.61 -33.52
C CYS A 16 -15.39 9.96 -34.12
N CYS A 17 -14.29 10.74 -34.24
CA CYS A 17 -12.97 10.20 -34.49
C CYS A 17 -12.56 9.41 -33.25
N SER A 18 -12.80 8.11 -33.27
CA SER A 18 -12.18 7.15 -32.38
C SER A 18 -10.68 7.11 -32.70
N LEU A 19 -9.89 7.86 -31.91
CA LEU A 19 -8.43 7.74 -31.93
C LEU A 19 -8.07 6.33 -31.43
N PRO A 20 -7.35 5.54 -32.25
CA PRO A 20 -6.91 4.24 -31.79
C PRO A 20 -5.77 4.43 -30.77
N GLY A 21 -5.94 3.93 -29.55
CA GLY A 21 -4.82 3.48 -28.76
C GLY A 21 -4.34 4.33 -27.61
N VAL A 22 -5.15 5.20 -26.99
CA VAL A 22 -4.89 5.52 -25.59
C VAL A 22 -5.50 4.41 -24.75
N VAL A 23 -4.75 3.32 -24.55
CA VAL A 23 -5.03 2.41 -23.43
C VAL A 23 -4.87 3.26 -22.18
N PRO A 24 -5.93 3.49 -21.36
CA PRO A 24 -5.73 4.14 -20.10
C PRO A 24 -4.62 3.36 -19.40
N ALA A 25 -3.59 4.07 -18.92
CA ALA A 25 -2.62 3.47 -18.02
C ALA A 25 -3.47 2.85 -16.91
N GLN A 26 -3.64 1.54 -16.96
CA GLN A 26 -4.35 0.81 -15.94
C GLN A 26 -3.55 1.14 -14.69
N GLU A 27 -4.16 1.83 -13.75
CA GLU A 27 -3.56 2.05 -12.43
C GLU A 27 -3.17 0.65 -11.95
N MET A 28 -1.90 0.34 -12.12
CA MET A 28 -1.36 -0.90 -11.60
C MET A 28 -1.29 -0.66 -10.10
N GLY A 29 -2.38 -1.05 -9.41
CA GLY A 29 -2.48 -0.87 -7.99
C GLY A 29 -1.23 -1.43 -7.31
N GLU A 30 -0.68 -0.69 -6.36
CA GLU A 30 0.52 -1.05 -5.60
C GLU A 30 0.46 -2.49 -5.04
N TRP A 31 -0.74 -3.02 -4.79
CA TRP A 31 -0.94 -4.39 -4.32
C TRP A 31 -0.29 -5.47 -5.21
N ARG A 32 -0.11 -5.20 -6.51
CA ARG A 32 0.53 -6.15 -7.44
C ARG A 32 2.01 -6.35 -7.14
N THR A 33 2.65 -5.42 -6.46
CA THR A 33 4.05 -5.53 -6.06
C THR A 33 4.27 -6.56 -4.94
N LEU A 34 3.17 -6.98 -4.28
CA LEU A 34 3.16 -8.03 -3.26
C LEU A 34 3.18 -9.44 -3.85
N ARG A 35 3.12 -9.56 -5.17
CA ARG A 35 3.10 -10.87 -5.84
C ARG A 35 4.45 -11.57 -5.72
N GLY A 36 4.41 -12.81 -5.22
CA GLY A 36 5.61 -13.62 -5.04
C GLY A 36 6.48 -13.19 -3.87
N LEU A 37 5.99 -12.30 -3.00
CA LEU A 37 6.69 -11.87 -1.79
C LEU A 37 6.92 -13.08 -0.86
N GLY A 38 8.19 -13.47 -0.67
CA GLY A 38 8.57 -14.65 0.11
C GLY A 38 8.49 -14.46 1.63
N GLY A 39 8.40 -13.22 2.09
CA GLY A 39 8.32 -12.82 3.49
C GLY A 39 8.69 -11.37 3.66
N VAL A 40 8.59 -10.85 4.87
CA VAL A 40 8.95 -9.47 5.20
C VAL A 40 9.81 -9.42 6.47
N TYR A 41 10.81 -8.54 6.46
CA TYR A 41 11.53 -8.14 7.66
C TYR A 41 10.80 -6.97 8.30
N LEU A 42 10.55 -6.99 9.62
CA LEU A 42 9.80 -5.92 10.28
C LEU A 42 10.73 -4.83 10.81
N ILE A 43 10.43 -3.59 10.49
CA ILE A 43 11.05 -2.40 11.08
C ILE A 43 9.96 -1.60 11.78
N VAL A 44 10.11 -1.42 13.10
CA VAL A 44 9.28 -0.50 13.89
C VAL A 44 10.16 0.71 14.22
N GLU A 45 9.83 1.87 13.67
CA GLU A 45 10.74 3.02 13.65
C GLU A 45 11.10 3.54 15.04
N ASP A 46 10.26 3.29 16.00
CA ASP A 46 10.42 3.86 17.33
C ASP A 46 11.36 3.09 18.27
N GLU A 47 11.73 1.86 17.94
CA GLU A 47 12.70 1.10 18.74
C GLU A 47 14.05 1.83 18.90
N LYS A 48 14.39 2.71 17.95
CA LYS A 48 15.66 3.45 17.93
C LYS A 48 15.55 4.87 18.51
N THR A 49 14.37 5.45 18.56
CA THR A 49 14.17 6.86 18.93
C THR A 49 13.68 7.06 20.36
N GLY A 50 13.27 5.98 21.05
CA GLY A 50 12.77 6.02 22.42
C GLY A 50 11.47 6.84 22.58
N ARG A 51 10.74 7.06 21.48
CA ARG A 51 9.50 7.83 21.51
C ARG A 51 8.36 7.10 22.22
N PHE A 52 8.35 5.76 22.18
CA PHE A 52 7.36 4.99 22.93
C PHE A 52 7.77 4.90 24.39
N ASN A 53 7.06 5.62 25.21
CA ASN A 53 7.30 5.54 26.64
C ASN A 53 6.48 4.36 27.20
N VAL A 54 7.14 3.43 27.87
CA VAL A 54 6.49 2.31 28.57
C VAL A 54 5.38 2.81 29.51
N ALA A 55 5.56 4.01 30.09
CA ALA A 55 4.55 4.63 30.96
C ALA A 55 3.24 4.96 30.22
N ASP A 56 3.29 5.18 28.90
CA ASP A 56 2.12 5.46 28.08
C ASP A 56 1.42 4.19 27.58
N GLY A 57 1.97 3.01 27.92
CA GLY A 57 1.34 1.72 27.64
C GLY A 57 1.48 1.21 26.20
N LEU A 58 2.34 1.81 25.40
CA LEU A 58 2.67 1.33 24.04
C LEU A 58 4.17 1.15 23.93
N THR A 59 4.61 0.00 23.41
CA THR A 59 6.03 -0.28 23.15
C THR A 59 6.23 -0.79 21.72
N GLY A 60 7.43 -0.53 21.17
CA GLY A 60 7.82 -1.07 19.86
C GLY A 60 7.74 -2.61 19.83
N ASP A 61 8.13 -3.27 20.92
CA ASP A 61 8.07 -4.73 21.04
C ASP A 61 6.63 -5.27 20.96
N GLN A 62 5.66 -4.59 21.59
CA GLN A 62 4.24 -4.96 21.49
C GLN A 62 3.74 -4.81 20.06
N LEU A 63 4.07 -3.71 19.40
CA LEU A 63 3.68 -3.49 17.99
C LEU A 63 4.30 -4.53 17.07
N ARG A 64 5.56 -4.87 17.29
CA ARG A 64 6.27 -5.94 16.57
C ARG A 64 5.58 -7.29 16.79
N GLN A 65 5.32 -7.66 18.03
CA GLN A 65 4.68 -8.93 18.37
C GLN A 65 3.30 -9.06 17.75
N ASP A 66 2.46 -8.04 17.90
CA ASP A 66 1.10 -8.01 17.30
C ASP A 66 1.16 -8.16 15.77
N THR A 67 2.11 -7.45 15.15
CA THR A 67 2.30 -7.51 13.70
C THR A 67 2.72 -8.90 13.26
N GLU A 68 3.72 -9.50 13.93
CA GLU A 68 4.19 -10.84 13.62
C GLU A 68 3.10 -11.88 13.77
N GLU A 69 2.32 -11.82 14.84
CA GLU A 69 1.22 -12.75 15.07
C GLU A 69 0.17 -12.65 13.98
N LYS A 70 -0.20 -11.42 13.59
CA LYS A 70 -1.19 -11.17 12.55
C LYS A 70 -0.72 -11.65 11.18
N LEU A 71 0.54 -11.40 10.82
CA LEU A 71 1.13 -11.86 9.56
C LEU A 71 1.24 -13.41 9.52
N ARG A 72 1.70 -14.05 10.61
CA ARG A 72 1.75 -15.51 10.69
C ARG A 72 0.37 -16.15 10.57
N SER A 73 -0.64 -15.58 11.23
CA SER A 73 -2.02 -16.05 11.13
C SER A 73 -2.54 -16.00 9.70
N ALA A 74 -2.04 -15.02 8.92
CA ALA A 74 -2.33 -14.88 7.49
C ALA A 74 -1.44 -15.74 6.59
N LYS A 75 -0.52 -16.56 7.15
CA LYS A 75 0.49 -17.37 6.45
C LYS A 75 1.51 -16.54 5.65
N ILE A 76 1.78 -15.33 6.10
CA ILE A 76 2.85 -14.47 5.57
C ILE A 76 4.09 -14.67 6.44
N SER A 77 5.19 -15.03 5.82
CA SER A 77 6.46 -15.29 6.52
C SER A 77 7.04 -13.99 7.07
N VAL A 78 7.50 -14.04 8.33
CA VAL A 78 8.25 -12.94 8.94
C VAL A 78 9.70 -13.36 9.07
N ILE A 79 10.58 -12.61 8.43
CA ILE A 79 12.03 -12.80 8.43
C ILE A 79 12.56 -12.31 9.78
N LYS A 80 13.40 -13.12 10.44
CA LYS A 80 13.82 -12.86 11.82
C LYS A 80 15.20 -12.24 11.92
N THR A 81 16.07 -12.53 10.97
CA THR A 81 17.45 -12.09 11.02
C THR A 81 17.82 -11.26 9.81
N GLN A 82 18.77 -10.36 9.99
CA GLN A 82 19.31 -9.57 8.88
C GLN A 82 19.98 -10.47 7.83
N GLU A 83 20.56 -11.60 8.23
CA GLU A 83 21.18 -12.54 7.31
C GLU A 83 20.14 -13.20 6.38
N GLU A 84 19.00 -13.63 6.93
CA GLU A 84 17.89 -14.16 6.14
C GLU A 84 17.31 -13.09 5.21
N TRP A 85 17.16 -11.86 5.71
CA TRP A 85 16.66 -10.74 4.94
C TRP A 85 17.55 -10.44 3.73
N LEU A 86 18.87 -10.38 3.90
CA LEU A 86 19.82 -10.16 2.80
C LEU A 86 19.81 -11.28 1.75
N LYS A 87 19.39 -12.49 2.11
CA LYS A 87 19.24 -13.64 1.21
C LYS A 87 17.86 -13.69 0.53
N THR A 88 16.91 -12.92 1.03
CA THR A 88 15.56 -12.89 0.48
C THR A 88 15.51 -12.01 -0.77
N SER A 89 14.91 -12.52 -1.85
CA SER A 89 14.78 -11.77 -3.11
C SER A 89 14.03 -10.47 -2.90
N GLY A 90 14.61 -9.37 -3.38
CA GLY A 90 14.07 -8.03 -3.22
C GLY A 90 14.29 -7.41 -1.85
N THR A 91 14.96 -8.10 -0.91
CA THR A 91 15.22 -7.62 0.46
C THR A 91 14.05 -6.83 1.06
N PRO A 92 12.84 -7.43 1.11
CA PRO A 92 11.64 -6.71 1.50
C PRO A 92 11.59 -6.43 2.99
N TYR A 93 11.24 -5.20 3.38
CA TYR A 93 10.92 -4.89 4.76
C TYR A 93 9.61 -4.12 4.87
N LEU A 94 8.84 -4.45 5.90
CA LEU A 94 7.60 -3.81 6.26
C LEU A 94 7.88 -2.81 7.38
N HIS A 95 7.79 -1.54 7.06
CA HIS A 95 8.09 -0.44 7.93
C HIS A 95 6.82 0.08 8.59
N ILE A 96 6.82 0.13 9.92
CA ILE A 96 5.74 0.68 10.74
C ILE A 96 6.24 1.99 11.31
N ASN A 97 5.65 3.08 10.86
CA ASN A 97 5.95 4.43 11.34
C ASN A 97 4.73 5.00 12.06
N ILE A 98 4.90 5.33 13.34
CA ILE A 98 3.84 5.91 14.16
C ILE A 98 4.36 7.22 14.77
N ASN A 99 3.73 8.31 14.38
CA ASN A 99 3.99 9.61 14.96
C ASN A 99 2.80 10.03 15.80
N TYR A 100 3.06 10.43 17.05
CA TYR A 100 1.99 10.91 17.93
C TYR A 100 2.49 12.00 18.90
N TYR A 101 1.54 12.75 19.41
CA TYR A 101 1.75 13.75 20.45
C TYR A 101 0.54 13.84 21.38
N LEU A 102 0.77 14.30 22.60
CA LEU A 102 -0.29 14.53 23.56
C LEU A 102 -0.89 15.92 23.36
N THR A 103 -2.19 15.99 23.13
CA THR A 103 -2.93 17.25 22.98
C THR A 103 -3.21 17.92 24.33
N SER A 104 -3.60 19.20 24.29
CA SER A 104 -4.04 19.94 25.49
C SER A 104 -5.30 19.33 26.15
N ALA A 105 -6.10 18.59 25.38
CA ALA A 105 -7.26 17.84 25.87
C ALA A 105 -6.90 16.48 26.51
N ARG A 106 -5.60 16.19 26.72
CA ARG A 106 -5.06 14.92 27.22
C ARG A 106 -5.44 13.72 26.35
N LYS A 107 -5.53 13.92 25.04
CA LYS A 107 -5.69 12.87 24.06
C LYS A 107 -4.42 12.74 23.24
N TYR A 108 -4.16 11.55 22.72
CA TYR A 108 -3.08 11.33 21.77
C TYR A 108 -3.61 11.54 20.35
N SER A 109 -2.95 12.38 19.59
CA SER A 109 -3.22 12.60 18.17
C SER A 109 -1.97 12.28 17.35
N GLY A 110 -2.14 11.79 16.15
CA GLY A 110 -1.00 11.41 15.32
C GLY A 110 -1.37 10.74 14.03
N SER A 111 -0.37 10.12 13.40
CA SER A 111 -0.50 9.37 12.15
C SER A 111 0.16 8.00 12.25
N ILE A 112 -0.32 7.07 11.44
CA ILE A 112 0.27 5.73 11.29
C ILE A 112 0.49 5.49 9.81
N GLU A 113 1.68 5.06 9.45
CA GLU A 113 2.01 4.62 8.11
C GLU A 113 2.57 3.20 8.15
N LEU A 114 2.11 2.36 7.23
CA LEU A 114 2.60 1.01 7.00
C LEU A 114 3.08 0.94 5.56
N VAL A 115 4.37 0.72 5.36
CA VAL A 115 5.02 0.77 4.05
C VAL A 115 5.81 -0.50 3.80
N LEU A 116 5.69 -1.07 2.61
CA LEU A 116 6.61 -2.08 2.12
C LEU A 116 7.64 -1.42 1.23
N GLU A 117 8.91 -1.62 1.57
CA GLU A 117 10.03 -1.26 0.71
C GLU A 117 10.74 -2.51 0.22
N GLN A 118 11.18 -2.47 -1.04
CA GLN A 118 11.86 -3.58 -1.69
C GLN A 118 12.97 -3.06 -2.60
N GLU A 119 13.98 -3.88 -2.85
CA GLU A 119 14.96 -3.60 -3.90
C GLU A 119 14.26 -3.61 -5.25
N VAL A 120 14.38 -2.51 -5.98
CA VAL A 120 13.87 -2.34 -7.34
C VAL A 120 15.01 -2.08 -8.31
N VAL A 121 14.80 -2.41 -9.57
CA VAL A 121 15.76 -2.25 -10.65
C VAL A 121 15.26 -1.18 -11.61
N MET A 122 16.12 -0.25 -11.99
CA MET A 122 15.76 0.77 -12.96
C MET A 122 15.65 0.16 -14.36
N VAL A 123 14.48 0.32 -15.00
CA VAL A 123 14.23 -0.24 -16.34
C VAL A 123 15.20 0.28 -17.41
N ARG A 124 15.63 1.57 -17.29
CA ARG A 124 16.59 2.18 -18.23
C ARG A 124 18.03 1.68 -18.07
N ASP A 125 18.36 1.15 -16.89
CA ASP A 125 19.69 0.64 -16.56
C ASP A 125 19.57 -0.39 -15.44
N ASN A 126 19.60 -1.66 -15.80
CA ASN A 126 19.40 -2.77 -14.86
C ASN A 126 20.53 -2.95 -13.84
N SER A 127 21.65 -2.24 -13.99
CA SER A 127 22.73 -2.23 -13.00
C SER A 127 22.39 -1.37 -11.79
N ILE A 128 21.45 -0.44 -11.93
CA ILE A 128 21.02 0.45 -10.85
C ILE A 128 19.92 -0.23 -10.04
N LYS A 129 20.26 -0.54 -8.79
CA LYS A 129 19.35 -1.11 -7.81
C LYS A 129 19.20 -0.13 -6.65
N LEU A 130 17.99 0.00 -6.11
CA LEU A 130 17.71 0.87 -4.97
C LEU A 130 16.54 0.31 -4.16
N GLN A 131 16.50 0.65 -2.87
CA GLN A 131 15.32 0.43 -2.06
C GLN A 131 14.26 1.47 -2.41
N ALA A 132 13.03 1.02 -2.64
CA ALA A 132 11.93 1.91 -2.93
C ALA A 132 10.64 1.40 -2.29
N ARG A 133 9.80 2.34 -1.91
CA ARG A 133 8.42 2.06 -1.53
C ARG A 133 7.70 1.46 -2.73
N THR A 134 7.14 0.28 -2.53
CA THR A 134 6.40 -0.44 -3.57
C THR A 134 4.94 -0.64 -3.21
N TRP A 135 4.61 -0.55 -1.93
CA TRP A 135 3.26 -0.59 -1.39
C TRP A 135 3.19 0.24 -0.11
N GLY A 136 2.02 0.79 0.20
CA GLY A 136 1.83 1.45 1.47
C GLY A 136 0.41 1.97 1.70
N VAL A 137 0.04 2.03 2.98
CA VAL A 137 -1.21 2.58 3.48
C VAL A 137 -0.95 3.43 4.71
N LYS A 138 -1.81 4.41 4.96
CA LYS A 138 -1.66 5.30 6.09
C LYS A 138 -3.00 5.71 6.69
N ILE A 139 -2.96 6.09 7.95
CA ILE A 139 -3.96 6.88 8.63
C ILE A 139 -3.31 8.24 8.87
N ASP A 140 -3.81 9.27 8.18
CA ASP A 140 -3.22 10.62 8.24
C ASP A 140 -3.43 11.27 9.59
N GLU A 141 -4.56 10.97 10.25
CA GLU A 141 -4.88 11.52 11.57
C GLU A 141 -5.70 10.51 12.36
N PHE A 142 -5.26 10.25 13.60
CA PHE A 142 -6.06 9.57 14.61
C PHE A 142 -6.11 10.43 15.88
N GLU A 143 -7.17 10.28 16.66
CA GLU A 143 -7.28 10.82 18.01
C GLU A 143 -7.78 9.73 18.96
N VAL A 144 -7.01 9.44 20.01
CA VAL A 144 -7.33 8.40 20.99
C VAL A 144 -7.05 8.88 22.42
N ASP A 145 -7.80 8.35 23.38
CA ASP A 145 -7.64 8.65 24.80
C ASP A 145 -6.53 7.83 25.48
N ASN A 146 -6.09 6.73 24.85
CA ASN A 146 -4.93 5.97 25.30
C ASN A 146 -4.22 5.31 24.11
N LEU A 147 -2.92 5.08 24.25
CA LEU A 147 -2.08 4.54 23.18
C LEU A 147 -2.34 3.06 22.86
N GLN A 148 -3.02 2.31 23.74
CA GLN A 148 -3.42 0.93 23.41
C GLN A 148 -4.39 0.88 22.24
N LYS A 149 -5.18 1.95 22.01
CA LYS A 149 -6.07 2.05 20.85
C LYS A 149 -5.30 2.19 19.53
N VAL A 150 -4.08 2.72 19.55
CA VAL A 150 -3.19 2.82 18.38
C VAL A 150 -2.90 1.42 17.79
N ARG A 151 -2.80 0.38 18.64
CA ARG A 151 -2.66 -1.02 18.20
C ARG A 151 -3.84 -1.46 17.34
N GLY A 152 -5.04 -1.01 17.68
CA GLY A 152 -6.25 -1.28 16.89
C GLY A 152 -6.19 -0.60 15.52
N GLU A 153 -5.72 0.64 15.46
CA GLU A 153 -5.56 1.38 14.21
C GLU A 153 -4.49 0.73 13.32
N LEU A 154 -3.32 0.38 13.85
CA LEU A 154 -2.32 -0.39 13.14
C LEU A 154 -2.90 -1.72 12.64
N GLY A 155 -3.74 -2.37 13.46
CA GLY A 155 -4.44 -3.60 13.10
C GLY A 155 -5.29 -3.49 11.83
N LYS A 156 -5.89 -2.33 11.55
CA LYS A 156 -6.66 -2.06 10.32
C LYS A 156 -5.73 -1.98 9.10
N LEU A 157 -4.60 -1.28 9.22
CA LEU A 157 -3.62 -1.18 8.14
C LEU A 157 -3.00 -2.55 7.81
N LEU A 158 -2.70 -3.35 8.82
CA LEU A 158 -2.23 -4.73 8.63
C LEU A 158 -3.28 -5.62 7.96
N GLN A 159 -4.56 -5.42 8.25
CA GLN A 159 -5.64 -6.13 7.56
C GLN A 159 -5.65 -5.81 6.07
N GLN A 160 -5.49 -4.53 5.71
CA GLN A 160 -5.40 -4.11 4.31
C GLN A 160 -4.20 -4.75 3.61
N PHE A 161 -3.01 -4.75 4.25
CA PHE A 161 -1.83 -5.42 3.73
C PHE A 161 -2.08 -6.91 3.44
N ILE A 162 -2.71 -7.61 4.39
CA ILE A 162 -3.02 -9.03 4.25
C ILE A 162 -4.00 -9.30 3.11
N GLU A 163 -5.01 -8.45 2.94
CA GLU A 163 -5.99 -8.56 1.85
C GLU A 163 -5.31 -8.34 0.50
N ASP A 164 -4.49 -7.30 0.38
CA ASP A 164 -3.74 -6.99 -0.82
C ASP A 164 -2.73 -8.11 -1.16
N TYR A 165 -2.04 -8.65 -0.16
CA TYR A 165 -1.14 -9.79 -0.32
C TYR A 165 -1.90 -11.03 -0.85
N ARG A 166 -3.05 -11.34 -0.29
CA ARG A 166 -3.89 -12.45 -0.75
C ARG A 166 -4.37 -12.23 -2.18
N ASN A 167 -4.82 -11.03 -2.50
CA ASN A 167 -5.26 -10.66 -3.85
C ASN A 167 -4.12 -10.81 -4.88
N ALA A 168 -2.91 -10.38 -4.52
CA ALA A 168 -1.73 -10.49 -5.37
C ALA A 168 -1.30 -11.95 -5.63
N ASN A 169 -1.49 -12.83 -4.63
CA ASN A 169 -0.99 -14.21 -4.67
C ASN A 169 -2.08 -15.27 -4.89
N ASN A 170 -3.35 -14.86 -5.09
CA ASN A 170 -4.43 -15.79 -5.37
C ASN A 170 -4.34 -16.32 -6.80
N SER A 171 -4.32 -17.63 -6.97
CA SER A 171 -4.15 -18.30 -8.27
C SER A 171 -5.20 -17.92 -9.33
N ALA A 172 -6.38 -17.45 -8.90
CA ALA A 172 -7.45 -16.99 -9.79
C ALA A 172 -7.11 -15.68 -10.52
N SER A 173 -6.28 -14.81 -9.93
CA SER A 173 -5.85 -13.55 -10.55
C SER A 173 -4.80 -13.74 -11.66
N ILE A 174 -4.21 -14.92 -11.75
CA ILE A 174 -3.17 -15.24 -12.71
C ILE A 174 -3.75 -15.42 -14.14
N ASN A 175 -5.01 -15.81 -14.27
CA ASN A 175 -5.66 -16.16 -15.54
C ASN A 175 -6.38 -14.99 -16.23
N GLN A 176 -6.39 -13.81 -15.68
CA GLN A 176 -6.92 -12.62 -16.36
C GLN A 176 -5.86 -11.92 -17.24
N ARG A 177 -5.18 -12.67 -18.12
CA ARG A 177 -4.60 -12.04 -19.31
C ARG A 177 -5.77 -11.81 -20.27
N PRO A 178 -6.05 -10.58 -20.71
CA PRO A 178 -6.95 -10.38 -21.83
C PRO A 178 -6.31 -11.09 -23.03
N ASN A 179 -6.97 -12.16 -23.47
CA ASN A 179 -6.61 -12.86 -24.69
C ASN A 179 -6.90 -11.90 -25.85
N LYS A 180 -5.92 -11.11 -26.27
CA LYS A 180 -5.99 -10.37 -27.52
C LYS A 180 -5.81 -11.39 -28.63
N SER A 181 -6.92 -11.97 -29.08
CA SER A 181 -6.98 -12.56 -30.40
C SER A 181 -6.81 -11.42 -31.42
N CYS A 182 -5.63 -11.32 -32.00
CA CYS A 182 -5.46 -10.63 -33.27
C CYS A 182 -6.20 -11.43 -34.33
N SER A 183 -7.27 -10.85 -34.85
CA SER A 183 -7.88 -11.22 -36.13
C SER A 183 -7.67 -10.06 -37.07
#